data_e38b2d0995b6d1698fa13719d772cf7a
#
_entry.id   e38b2d0995b6d1698fa13719d772cf7a
#
_cell.length_a   1.000
_cell.length_b   1.000
_cell.length_c   1.000
_cell.angle_alpha   90.00
_cell.angle_beta   90.00
_cell.angle_gamma   90.00
#
_symmetry.space_group_name_H-M   'P 1'
#
loop_
_entity.id
_entity.type
_entity.pdbx_description
1 polymer ?
#
loop_
_entity_poly.entity_id
_entity_poly.type
_entity_poly.pdbx_seq_one_letter_code
_entity_poly.pdbx_strand_id
1 'polypeptide(L)'
;MMITILGLGPGNPAYLTRQAWDLLSRAGEVYLRTARHPTVAALPSHLILHSFDDLYEKLDDFAAIYETIVEQVIVLGQRAQGVLYAVPGHPLVGESSVQRILARARKEGLAVRLVEGLSFVEPVLSLLEIDGLSGLQLTDATDLAAAHHPPLDPDRPTLIGQLYGRRLASEVKLALMNAYPDDHLVTLVQAAGMEEATKTSISLYQLDQGQQVDHLTTLYVPPLSHVGGLSAFQETVARLRAPDGCPWDREQTHQTLRTNLLEETYEALAALDAGDDDKLCEELGDLLMQIAMHVQIATEEGAFQFADLIGRIDAKLKRRHPHVFGDLQVRGTADVLRNWEAIKASERAKEGSTHHSTLEGVPVILPALARAQALGDRAARIGFDWPDVEGVLDKLGEEVAELRAAEDPEARSQELGDLLFTLVSVARWLGVDAESGLRGACNRFTRRYAKMERMARAQGTDLASLPLAEQDALWERAKTGR
;
A
#
# COMPACT_ATOMS: atom_id res chain seq x y z
N MET A 1 6.91 -4.33 47.53
CA MET A 1 7.35 -3.63 46.33
C MET A 1 6.37 -3.95 45.22
N MET A 2 5.59 -2.99 44.80
CA MET A 2 4.54 -3.20 43.81
C MET A 2 4.21 -1.89 43.09
N ILE A 3 3.98 -1.93 41.80
CA ILE A 3 3.46 -0.81 41.01
C ILE A 3 1.98 -1.07 40.78
N THR A 4 1.11 -0.20 41.22
CA THR A 4 -0.31 -0.23 40.88
C THR A 4 -0.59 0.85 39.84
N ILE A 5 -1.01 0.45 38.66
CA ILE A 5 -1.35 1.35 37.56
C ILE A 5 -2.87 1.44 37.45
N LEU A 6 -3.42 2.64 37.46
CA LEU A 6 -4.84 2.89 37.60
C LEU A 6 -5.34 3.80 36.48
N GLY A 7 -6.44 3.41 35.83
CA GLY A 7 -7.12 4.24 34.84
C GLY A 7 -8.10 5.22 35.47
N LEU A 8 -7.99 6.50 35.08
CA LEU A 8 -8.85 7.59 35.56
C LEU A 8 -10.17 7.75 34.75
N GLY A 9 -10.38 6.92 33.76
CA GLY A 9 -11.51 7.09 32.83
C GLY A 9 -11.31 8.23 31.85
N PRO A 10 -12.32 8.51 30.99
CA PRO A 10 -12.20 9.44 29.87
C PRO A 10 -12.39 10.93 30.22
N GLY A 11 -12.52 11.27 31.50
CA GLY A 11 -12.62 12.65 31.96
C GLY A 11 -13.77 12.93 32.94
N ASN A 12 -14.93 12.32 32.76
CA ASN A 12 -16.05 12.45 33.72
C ASN A 12 -15.79 11.56 34.95
N PRO A 13 -15.79 12.10 36.18
CA PRO A 13 -15.59 11.34 37.41
C PRO A 13 -16.59 10.18 37.60
N ALA A 14 -17.80 10.29 37.05
CA ALA A 14 -18.79 9.21 37.10
C ALA A 14 -18.33 7.93 36.35
N TYR A 15 -17.34 8.03 35.48
CA TYR A 15 -16.74 6.90 34.78
C TYR A 15 -15.53 6.29 35.50
N LEU A 16 -15.17 6.78 36.69
CA LEU A 16 -14.23 6.05 37.54
C LEU A 16 -14.83 4.71 37.94
N THR A 17 -14.09 3.63 37.71
CA THR A 17 -14.51 2.34 38.23
C THR A 17 -14.57 2.35 39.75
N ARG A 18 -15.47 1.59 40.33
CA ARG A 18 -15.55 1.49 41.79
C ARG A 18 -14.24 1.05 42.40
N GLN A 19 -13.53 0.13 41.75
CA GLN A 19 -12.22 -0.33 42.20
C GLN A 19 -11.18 0.81 42.21
N ALA A 20 -11.16 1.65 41.16
CA ALA A 20 -10.28 2.80 41.07
C ALA A 20 -10.59 3.79 42.20
N TRP A 21 -11.87 4.10 42.40
CA TRP A 21 -12.32 4.99 43.46
C TRP A 21 -11.95 4.51 44.87
N ASP A 22 -12.19 3.20 45.14
CA ASP A 22 -11.87 2.60 46.45
C ASP A 22 -10.36 2.65 46.76
N LEU A 23 -9.52 2.46 45.74
CA LEU A 23 -8.06 2.59 45.89
C LEU A 23 -7.63 4.04 46.14
N LEU A 24 -8.11 4.97 45.34
CA LEU A 24 -7.82 6.40 45.51
C LEU A 24 -8.29 6.93 46.87
N SER A 25 -9.47 6.49 47.37
CA SER A 25 -10.01 6.90 48.65
C SER A 25 -9.21 6.40 49.86
N ARG A 26 -8.40 5.32 49.70
CA ARG A 26 -7.56 4.73 50.73
C ARG A 26 -6.10 5.11 50.62
N ALA A 27 -5.68 5.64 49.49
CA ALA A 27 -4.29 6.02 49.25
C ALA A 27 -3.93 7.31 49.96
N GLY A 28 -2.66 7.44 50.37
CA GLY A 28 -2.12 8.71 50.91
C GLY A 28 -1.56 9.59 49.80
N GLU A 29 -1.05 9.01 48.74
CA GLU A 29 -0.46 9.71 47.60
C GLU A 29 -0.77 9.00 46.29
N VAL A 30 -0.79 9.74 45.18
CA VAL A 30 -0.91 9.22 43.82
C VAL A 30 0.01 10.01 42.88
N TYR A 31 0.62 9.28 41.94
CA TYR A 31 1.44 9.83 40.86
C TYR A 31 0.63 9.86 39.58
N LEU A 32 0.32 11.06 39.09
CA LEU A 32 -0.50 11.30 37.92
C LEU A 32 0.41 11.45 36.69
N ARG A 33 0.09 10.77 35.58
CA ARG A 33 0.75 11.03 34.30
C ARG A 33 0.62 12.52 33.94
N THR A 34 -0.57 13.09 34.16
CA THR A 34 -0.86 14.51 34.02
C THR A 34 -1.95 14.92 35.01
N ALA A 35 -1.81 16.08 35.59
CA ALA A 35 -2.83 16.72 36.45
C ALA A 35 -3.89 17.45 35.60
N ARG A 36 -3.65 17.63 34.31
CA ARG A 36 -4.57 18.34 33.39
C ARG A 36 -5.80 17.50 32.99
N HIS A 37 -5.94 16.29 33.53
CA HIS A 37 -7.08 15.43 33.27
C HIS A 37 -8.31 15.87 34.09
N PRO A 38 -9.52 16.00 33.46
CA PRO A 38 -10.70 16.55 34.13
C PRO A 38 -11.12 15.81 35.42
N THR A 39 -11.00 14.48 35.46
CA THR A 39 -11.31 13.64 36.64
C THR A 39 -10.49 14.04 37.87
N VAL A 40 -9.30 14.67 37.70
CA VAL A 40 -8.38 15.00 38.81
C VAL A 40 -9.03 15.97 39.80
N ALA A 41 -9.86 16.90 39.33
CA ALA A 41 -10.57 17.84 40.17
C ALA A 41 -11.56 17.20 41.18
N ALA A 42 -12.01 15.99 40.89
CA ALA A 42 -12.95 15.23 41.72
C ALA A 42 -12.28 14.18 42.62
N LEU A 43 -10.95 14.09 42.61
CA LEU A 43 -10.23 13.13 43.48
C LEU A 43 -10.37 13.49 44.95
N PRO A 44 -10.23 12.51 45.87
CA PRO A 44 -10.35 12.75 47.30
C PRO A 44 -9.37 13.86 47.80
N SER A 45 -9.88 14.82 48.57
CA SER A 45 -9.13 16.00 49.00
C SER A 45 -7.96 15.75 49.96
N HIS A 46 -7.92 14.56 50.62
CA HIS A 46 -6.82 14.14 51.48
C HIS A 46 -5.64 13.53 50.69
N LEU A 47 -5.81 13.27 49.41
CA LEU A 47 -4.83 12.60 48.56
C LEU A 47 -3.74 13.58 48.14
N ILE A 48 -2.48 13.21 48.39
CA ILE A 48 -1.33 14.01 47.91
C ILE A 48 -1.13 13.69 46.45
N LEU A 49 -1.28 14.70 45.58
CA LEU A 49 -1.14 14.58 44.15
C LEU A 49 0.28 14.95 43.72
N HIS A 50 0.94 14.03 43.03
CA HIS A 50 2.19 14.26 42.31
C HIS A 50 1.88 14.18 40.80
N SER A 51 2.50 15.02 39.98
CA SER A 51 2.29 15.05 38.54
C SER A 51 3.61 15.01 37.81
N PHE A 52 3.60 14.40 36.62
CA PHE A 52 4.73 14.41 35.70
C PHE A 52 4.65 15.55 34.66
N ASP A 53 3.74 16.50 34.81
CA ASP A 53 3.55 17.61 33.86
C ASP A 53 4.81 18.43 33.62
N ASP A 54 5.64 18.63 34.66
CA ASP A 54 6.93 19.30 34.57
C ASP A 54 7.88 18.75 33.52
N LEU A 55 7.79 17.43 33.21
CA LEU A 55 8.62 16.80 32.21
C LEU A 55 8.26 17.25 30.79
N TYR A 56 6.96 17.50 30.55
CA TYR A 56 6.46 18.02 29.27
C TYR A 56 6.86 19.49 29.03
N GLU A 57 7.21 20.22 30.09
CA GLU A 57 7.70 21.59 29.98
C GLU A 57 9.22 21.67 29.83
N LYS A 58 9.95 20.64 30.25
CA LYS A 58 11.42 20.58 30.27
C LYS A 58 12.05 19.85 29.11
N LEU A 59 11.31 18.98 28.47
CA LEU A 59 11.80 18.07 27.40
C LEU A 59 10.93 18.25 26.16
N ASP A 60 11.56 18.39 25.00
CA ASP A 60 10.88 18.56 23.72
C ASP A 60 10.55 17.20 23.04
N ASP A 61 11.18 16.10 23.50
CA ASP A 61 11.01 14.77 22.92
C ASP A 61 10.12 13.87 23.77
N PHE A 62 8.99 13.46 23.22
CA PHE A 62 8.05 12.55 23.87
C PHE A 62 8.68 11.22 24.29
N ALA A 63 9.63 10.67 23.51
CA ALA A 63 10.30 9.43 23.87
C ALA A 63 11.12 9.57 25.14
N ALA A 64 11.84 10.70 25.30
CA ALA A 64 12.62 11.03 26.49
C ALA A 64 11.72 11.30 27.71
N ILE A 65 10.58 11.97 27.51
CA ILE A 65 9.58 12.20 28.56
C ILE A 65 9.09 10.87 29.11
N TYR A 66 8.62 9.98 28.24
CA TYR A 66 8.10 8.67 28.67
C TYR A 66 9.16 7.81 29.33
N GLU A 67 10.40 7.81 28.85
CA GLU A 67 11.48 7.05 29.48
C GLU A 67 11.76 7.56 30.90
N THR A 68 11.78 8.88 31.09
CA THR A 68 11.96 9.50 32.42
C THR A 68 10.80 9.14 33.37
N ILE A 69 9.56 9.16 32.89
CA ILE A 69 8.40 8.72 33.69
C ILE A 69 8.56 7.25 34.09
N VAL A 70 8.95 6.40 33.16
CA VAL A 70 9.17 4.98 33.43
C VAL A 70 10.22 4.76 34.52
N GLU A 71 11.38 5.41 34.41
CA GLU A 71 12.45 5.33 35.42
C GLU A 71 11.96 5.73 36.78
N GLN A 72 11.27 6.87 36.88
CA GLN A 72 10.76 7.35 38.17
C GLN A 72 9.71 6.43 38.76
N VAL A 73 8.76 5.91 37.97
CA VAL A 73 7.71 4.96 38.44
C VAL A 73 8.33 3.65 38.89
N ILE A 74 9.36 3.15 38.20
CA ILE A 74 10.08 1.92 38.60
C ILE A 74 10.77 2.15 39.97
N VAL A 75 11.51 3.24 40.15
CA VAL A 75 12.16 3.58 41.43
C VAL A 75 11.13 3.70 42.55
N LEU A 76 10.02 4.40 42.29
CA LEU A 76 8.93 4.57 43.26
C LEU A 76 8.28 3.20 43.60
N GLY A 77 8.15 2.28 42.64
CA GLY A 77 7.62 0.94 42.82
C GLY A 77 8.48 0.03 43.71
N GLN A 78 9.78 0.34 43.86
CA GLN A 78 10.71 -0.37 44.73
C GLN A 78 10.58 0.04 46.22
N ARG A 79 9.85 1.11 46.53
CA ARG A 79 9.58 1.52 47.92
C ARG A 79 8.74 0.45 48.65
N ALA A 80 8.81 0.40 49.97
CA ALA A 80 8.06 -0.56 50.79
C ALA A 80 6.54 -0.46 50.57
N GLN A 81 6.02 0.78 50.42
CA GLN A 81 4.61 1.07 50.13
C GLN A 81 4.26 0.91 48.67
N GLY A 82 5.27 0.73 47.77
CA GLY A 82 5.06 0.72 46.33
C GLY A 82 4.72 2.10 45.76
N VAL A 83 4.03 2.09 44.61
CA VAL A 83 3.55 3.31 43.95
C VAL A 83 2.15 3.08 43.37
N LEU A 84 1.28 4.12 43.53
CA LEU A 84 0.02 4.21 42.78
C LEU A 84 0.23 5.24 41.66
N TYR A 85 0.24 4.74 40.40
CA TYR A 85 0.41 5.54 39.20
C TYR A 85 -0.91 5.59 38.43
N ALA A 86 -1.44 6.77 38.20
CA ALA A 86 -2.73 6.97 37.58
C ALA A 86 -2.58 7.65 36.21
N VAL A 87 -3.29 7.11 35.23
CA VAL A 87 -3.25 7.53 33.83
C VAL A 87 -4.64 7.88 33.30
N PRO A 88 -4.77 8.77 32.33
CA PRO A 88 -6.02 9.03 31.61
C PRO A 88 -6.58 7.76 30.98
N GLY A 89 -7.91 7.65 30.90
CA GLY A 89 -8.57 6.55 30.23
C GLY A 89 -8.33 5.16 30.86
N HIS A 90 -8.11 4.19 30.01
CA HIS A 90 -7.74 2.82 30.36
C HIS A 90 -6.21 2.65 30.25
N PRO A 91 -5.52 1.98 31.21
CA PRO A 91 -4.06 1.84 31.20
C PRO A 91 -3.44 1.23 29.95
N LEU A 92 -4.20 0.46 29.18
CA LEU A 92 -3.72 -0.24 28.00
C LEU A 92 -4.31 0.33 26.68
N VAL A 93 -4.96 1.47 26.71
CA VAL A 93 -5.54 2.13 25.51
C VAL A 93 -4.93 3.52 25.34
N GLY A 94 -4.06 3.67 24.33
CA GLY A 94 -3.42 4.96 24.01
C GLY A 94 -2.43 5.46 25.09
N GLU A 95 -1.80 4.56 25.88
CA GLU A 95 -0.94 4.94 27.00
C GLU A 95 0.45 4.29 26.91
N SER A 96 1.36 4.96 26.22
CA SER A 96 2.71 4.45 25.93
C SER A 96 3.56 4.24 27.19
N SER A 97 3.40 5.07 28.24
CA SER A 97 4.17 4.93 29.48
C SER A 97 3.90 3.59 30.17
N VAL A 98 2.66 3.13 30.15
CA VAL A 98 2.25 1.87 30.79
C VAL A 98 2.90 0.66 30.13
N GLN A 99 2.92 0.59 28.82
CA GLN A 99 3.56 -0.52 28.10
C GLN A 99 5.06 -0.61 28.44
N ARG A 100 5.75 0.51 28.50
CA ARG A 100 7.16 0.58 28.88
C ARG A 100 7.39 0.19 30.34
N ILE A 101 6.54 0.66 31.27
CA ILE A 101 6.59 0.26 32.68
C ILE A 101 6.41 -1.26 32.82
N LEU A 102 5.42 -1.87 32.15
CA LEU A 102 5.19 -3.28 32.18
C LEU A 102 6.40 -4.09 31.67
N ALA A 103 7.01 -3.65 30.57
CA ALA A 103 8.19 -4.29 30.01
C ALA A 103 9.41 -4.20 30.95
N ARG A 104 9.63 -3.03 31.54
CA ARG A 104 10.73 -2.78 32.48
C ARG A 104 10.55 -3.52 33.80
N ALA A 105 9.36 -3.47 34.39
CA ALA A 105 9.03 -4.15 35.65
C ALA A 105 9.21 -5.68 35.52
N ARG A 106 8.85 -6.29 34.37
CA ARG A 106 9.11 -7.71 34.11
C ARG A 106 10.60 -8.04 34.13
N LYS A 107 11.44 -7.18 33.54
CA LYS A 107 12.91 -7.38 33.54
C LYS A 107 13.50 -7.27 34.94
N GLU A 108 12.94 -6.41 35.79
CA GLU A 108 13.42 -6.14 37.13
C GLU A 108 12.74 -6.99 38.22
N GLY A 109 11.80 -7.88 37.84
CA GLY A 109 11.08 -8.74 38.77
C GLY A 109 10.13 -8.00 39.71
N LEU A 110 9.65 -6.81 39.32
CA LEU A 110 8.69 -6.03 40.09
C LEU A 110 7.25 -6.50 39.80
N ALA A 111 6.45 -6.66 40.85
CA ALA A 111 5.04 -6.95 40.71
C ALA A 111 4.29 -5.70 40.19
N VAL A 112 3.45 -5.89 39.16
CA VAL A 112 2.57 -4.84 38.64
C VAL A 112 1.12 -5.30 38.75
N ARG A 113 0.27 -4.42 39.25
CA ARG A 113 -1.18 -4.57 39.29
C ARG A 113 -1.80 -3.52 38.39
N LEU A 114 -2.60 -3.96 37.42
CA LEU A 114 -3.44 -3.09 36.59
C LEU A 114 -4.82 -2.96 37.23
N VAL A 115 -5.34 -1.75 37.25
CA VAL A 115 -6.72 -1.41 37.64
C VAL A 115 -7.34 -0.69 36.47
N GLU A 116 -8.34 -1.33 35.88
CA GLU A 116 -8.99 -0.88 34.67
C GLU A 116 -9.71 0.46 34.87
N GLY A 117 -9.75 1.27 33.83
CA GLY A 117 -10.60 2.42 33.66
C GLY A 117 -11.45 2.27 32.39
N LEU A 118 -12.50 3.05 32.21
CA LEU A 118 -13.09 3.20 30.89
C LEU A 118 -12.08 3.93 29.99
N SER A 119 -12.04 3.54 28.72
CA SER A 119 -11.24 4.25 27.71
C SER A 119 -12.04 5.40 27.09
N PHE A 120 -11.50 6.08 26.12
CA PHE A 120 -12.26 7.02 25.30
C PHE A 120 -13.22 6.30 24.33
N VAL A 121 -12.98 5.02 24.06
CA VAL A 121 -13.73 4.24 23.09
C VAL A 121 -15.19 4.10 23.46
N GLU A 122 -15.50 3.69 24.68
CA GLU A 122 -16.87 3.41 25.11
C GLU A 122 -17.78 4.65 25.06
N PRO A 123 -17.36 5.86 25.54
CA PRO A 123 -18.16 7.07 25.35
C PRO A 123 -18.32 7.49 23.89
N VAL A 124 -17.29 7.27 23.06
CA VAL A 124 -17.38 7.56 21.61
C VAL A 124 -18.38 6.63 20.94
N LEU A 125 -18.34 5.33 21.22
CA LEU A 125 -19.34 4.36 20.71
C LEU A 125 -20.78 4.76 21.09
N SER A 126 -20.96 5.15 22.35
CA SER A 126 -22.27 5.61 22.85
C SER A 126 -22.76 6.87 22.15
N LEU A 127 -21.87 7.85 21.93
CA LEU A 127 -22.22 9.11 21.27
C LEU A 127 -22.52 8.92 19.78
N LEU A 128 -21.79 8.00 19.13
CA LEU A 128 -21.98 7.66 17.71
C LEU A 128 -23.09 6.64 17.48
N GLU A 129 -23.56 5.94 18.52
CA GLU A 129 -24.54 4.87 18.45
C GLU A 129 -24.10 3.70 17.55
N ILE A 130 -22.82 3.30 17.66
CA ILE A 130 -22.23 2.22 16.87
C ILE A 130 -21.84 1.04 17.74
N ASP A 131 -21.92 -0.17 17.17
CA ASP A 131 -21.49 -1.40 17.83
C ASP A 131 -20.00 -1.66 17.53
N GLY A 132 -19.16 -1.72 18.55
CA GLY A 132 -17.72 -2.02 18.44
C GLY A 132 -17.42 -3.41 17.88
N LEU A 133 -18.34 -4.37 17.94
CA LEU A 133 -18.17 -5.70 17.35
C LEU A 133 -18.38 -5.74 15.83
N SER A 134 -18.89 -4.67 15.24
CA SER A 134 -19.04 -4.56 13.78
C SER A 134 -17.71 -4.41 13.01
N GLY A 135 -16.61 -4.92 13.54
CA GLY A 135 -15.30 -4.88 12.92
C GLY A 135 -14.55 -3.56 13.13
N LEU A 136 -14.85 -2.84 14.22
CA LEU A 136 -14.22 -1.57 14.55
C LEU A 136 -12.68 -1.71 14.61
N GLN A 137 -12.00 -0.82 13.91
CA GLN A 137 -10.56 -0.62 13.99
C GLN A 137 -10.23 0.53 14.96
N LEU A 138 -9.16 0.35 15.72
CA LEU A 138 -8.61 1.40 16.60
C LEU A 138 -7.18 1.70 16.19
N THR A 139 -6.85 2.96 15.99
CA THR A 139 -5.49 3.37 15.65
C THR A 139 -5.13 4.69 16.33
N ASP A 140 -3.84 4.94 16.44
CA ASP A 140 -3.29 6.20 16.96
C ASP A 140 -3.06 7.17 15.80
N ALA A 141 -3.41 8.43 15.99
CA ALA A 141 -3.22 9.48 14.99
C ALA A 141 -1.74 9.69 14.64
N THR A 142 -0.84 9.50 15.60
CA THR A 142 0.61 9.68 15.37
C THR A 142 1.20 8.56 14.52
N ASP A 143 0.76 7.32 14.75
CA ASP A 143 1.18 6.17 13.94
C ASP A 143 0.64 6.28 12.51
N LEU A 144 -0.61 6.73 12.39
CA LEU A 144 -1.24 6.94 11.09
C LEU A 144 -0.57 8.07 10.30
N ALA A 145 -0.22 9.18 10.96
CA ALA A 145 0.46 10.31 10.34
C ALA A 145 1.87 9.96 9.84
N ALA A 146 2.53 8.98 10.47
CA ALA A 146 3.84 8.50 10.06
C ALA A 146 3.78 7.54 8.84
N ALA A 147 2.60 7.05 8.49
CA ALA A 147 2.40 6.11 7.39
C ALA A 147 2.21 6.82 6.05
N HIS A 148 2.86 6.32 4.99
CA HIS A 148 2.62 6.79 3.63
C HIS A 148 1.31 6.27 3.03
N HIS A 149 0.80 5.16 3.52
CA HIS A 149 -0.52 4.59 3.21
C HIS A 149 -1.14 4.13 4.53
N PRO A 150 -2.42 4.43 4.79
CA PRO A 150 -3.04 4.07 6.07
C PRO A 150 -3.13 2.54 6.20
N PRO A 151 -2.64 1.95 7.29
CA PRO A 151 -2.72 0.50 7.52
C PRO A 151 -4.12 0.13 8.03
N LEU A 152 -5.15 0.53 7.30
CA LEU A 152 -6.57 0.37 7.63
C LEU A 152 -7.30 -0.40 6.53
N ASP A 153 -8.30 -1.17 6.94
CA ASP A 153 -9.27 -1.74 6.03
C ASP A 153 -10.39 -0.71 5.78
N PRO A 154 -10.52 -0.17 4.56
CA PRO A 154 -11.48 0.90 4.28
C PRO A 154 -12.95 0.42 4.32
N ASP A 155 -13.19 -0.89 4.37
CA ASP A 155 -14.52 -1.48 4.49
C ASP A 155 -14.99 -1.60 5.96
N ARG A 156 -14.19 -1.12 6.92
CA ARG A 156 -14.45 -1.21 8.34
C ARG A 156 -14.45 0.16 9.01
N PRO A 157 -15.35 0.39 9.99
CA PRO A 157 -15.32 1.62 10.77
C PRO A 157 -14.02 1.76 11.56
N THR A 158 -13.48 2.97 11.63
CA THR A 158 -12.23 3.24 12.33
C THR A 158 -12.38 4.38 13.33
N LEU A 159 -11.89 4.20 14.56
CA LEU A 159 -11.65 5.27 15.51
C LEU A 159 -10.16 5.60 15.56
N ILE A 160 -9.84 6.86 15.36
CA ILE A 160 -8.49 7.40 15.41
C ILE A 160 -8.40 8.27 16.66
N GLY A 161 -7.69 7.76 17.68
CA GLY A 161 -7.45 8.48 18.94
C GLY A 161 -6.24 9.40 18.85
N GLN A 162 -6.07 10.23 19.90
CA GLN A 162 -4.93 11.14 20.08
C GLN A 162 -4.76 12.18 18.96
N LEU A 163 -5.84 12.65 18.39
CA LEU A 163 -5.83 13.70 17.37
C LEU A 163 -5.75 15.07 18.06
N TYR A 164 -4.59 15.42 18.64
CA TYR A 164 -4.45 16.52 19.60
C TYR A 164 -4.14 17.90 18.99
N GLY A 165 -4.09 18.04 17.69
CA GLY A 165 -3.77 19.33 17.10
C GLY A 165 -3.90 19.39 15.58
N ARG A 166 -4.03 20.61 15.08
CA ARG A 166 -4.28 20.88 13.67
C ARG A 166 -3.21 20.32 12.72
N ARG A 167 -1.94 20.40 13.12
CA ARG A 167 -0.84 19.87 12.31
C ARG A 167 -0.99 18.35 12.13
N LEU A 168 -1.22 17.63 13.23
CA LEU A 168 -1.44 16.19 13.20
C LEU A 168 -2.69 15.83 12.39
N ALA A 169 -3.76 16.63 12.52
CA ALA A 169 -4.98 16.44 11.71
C ALA A 169 -4.70 16.58 10.21
N SER A 170 -3.82 17.51 9.80
CA SER A 170 -3.40 17.63 8.40
C SER A 170 -2.61 16.41 7.92
N GLU A 171 -1.67 15.91 8.73
CA GLU A 171 -0.86 14.73 8.43
C GLU A 171 -1.77 13.47 8.32
N VAL A 172 -2.69 13.27 9.27
CA VAL A 172 -3.70 12.19 9.25
C VAL A 172 -4.61 12.28 8.02
N LYS A 173 -5.07 13.49 7.68
CA LYS A 173 -5.88 13.72 6.48
C LYS A 173 -5.17 13.24 5.24
N LEU A 174 -3.90 13.66 5.04
CA LEU A 174 -3.10 13.27 3.87
C LEU A 174 -2.88 11.77 3.80
N ALA A 175 -2.65 11.11 4.93
CA ALA A 175 -2.54 9.65 4.97
C ALA A 175 -3.87 8.97 4.57
N LEU A 176 -5.00 9.42 5.13
CA LEU A 176 -6.33 8.86 4.84
C LEU A 176 -6.76 9.05 3.39
N MET A 177 -6.43 10.17 2.76
CA MET A 177 -6.76 10.45 1.34
C MET A 177 -6.07 9.50 0.35
N ASN A 178 -5.13 8.65 0.80
CA ASN A 178 -4.60 7.55 -0.01
C ASN A 178 -5.51 6.30 -0.05
N ALA A 179 -6.57 6.27 0.77
CA ALA A 179 -7.50 5.14 0.84
C ALA A 179 -8.98 5.56 0.77
N TYR A 180 -9.28 6.82 1.05
CA TYR A 180 -10.63 7.37 1.07
C TYR A 180 -10.74 8.58 0.13
N PRO A 181 -11.88 8.80 -0.54
CA PRO A 181 -12.14 10.02 -1.29
C PRO A 181 -11.98 11.27 -0.41
N ASP A 182 -11.62 12.39 -1.00
CA ASP A 182 -11.42 13.66 -0.28
C ASP A 182 -12.73 14.20 0.33
N ASP A 183 -13.88 13.92 -0.29
CA ASP A 183 -15.21 14.27 0.17
C ASP A 183 -15.83 13.22 1.12
N HIS A 184 -15.12 12.12 1.43
CA HIS A 184 -15.60 11.11 2.37
C HIS A 184 -15.97 11.75 3.71
N LEU A 185 -17.21 11.47 4.18
CA LEU A 185 -17.72 12.05 5.42
C LEU A 185 -17.06 11.36 6.63
N VAL A 186 -16.37 12.14 7.44
CA VAL A 186 -15.79 11.71 8.72
C VAL A 186 -16.42 12.48 9.86
N THR A 187 -16.35 11.97 11.08
CA THR A 187 -16.93 12.62 12.25
C THR A 187 -15.88 12.93 13.30
N LEU A 188 -15.70 14.20 13.62
CA LEU A 188 -14.96 14.65 14.78
C LEU A 188 -15.82 14.49 16.04
N VAL A 189 -15.33 13.78 17.02
CA VAL A 189 -15.94 13.59 18.32
C VAL A 189 -15.04 14.29 19.36
N GLN A 190 -15.61 15.21 20.08
CA GLN A 190 -14.88 15.99 21.10
C GLN A 190 -15.47 15.72 22.48
N ALA A 191 -14.60 15.63 23.48
CA ALA A 191 -14.94 15.50 24.90
C ALA A 191 -15.94 14.36 25.18
N ALA A 192 -15.88 13.23 24.45
CA ALA A 192 -16.79 12.11 24.62
C ALA A 192 -16.85 11.63 26.07
N GLY A 193 -18.06 11.48 26.62
CA GLY A 193 -18.29 11.13 28.03
C GLY A 193 -18.36 12.32 28.98
N MET A 194 -18.19 13.54 28.53
CA MET A 194 -18.37 14.78 29.28
C MET A 194 -19.70 15.44 28.92
N GLU A 195 -20.14 16.43 29.73
CA GLU A 195 -21.42 17.14 29.47
C GLU A 195 -21.35 17.97 28.19
N GLU A 196 -20.18 18.51 27.85
CA GLU A 196 -19.92 19.28 26.64
C GLU A 196 -19.59 18.44 25.40
N ALA A 197 -19.79 17.13 25.46
CA ALA A 197 -19.51 16.23 24.33
C ALA A 197 -20.22 16.66 23.04
N THR A 198 -19.49 16.75 21.96
CA THR A 198 -20.00 17.10 20.64
C THR A 198 -19.56 16.12 19.57
N LYS A 199 -20.39 16.00 18.51
CA LYS A 199 -20.00 15.31 17.26
C LYS A 199 -20.28 16.20 16.06
N THR A 200 -19.32 16.29 15.14
CA THR A 200 -19.43 17.13 13.94
C THR A 200 -18.96 16.33 12.74
N SER A 201 -19.86 16.14 11.78
CA SER A 201 -19.51 15.47 10.51
C SER A 201 -19.03 16.49 9.49
N ILE A 202 -17.92 16.18 8.86
CA ILE A 202 -17.24 17.02 7.86
C ILE A 202 -16.71 16.12 6.73
N SER A 203 -16.43 16.72 5.57
CA SER A 203 -15.65 16.02 4.54
C SER A 203 -14.20 15.89 4.96
N LEU A 204 -13.55 14.79 4.59
CA LEU A 204 -12.16 14.48 4.97
C LEU A 204 -11.19 15.62 4.64
N TYR A 205 -11.32 16.26 3.47
CA TYR A 205 -10.47 17.39 3.09
C TYR A 205 -10.55 18.60 4.03
N GLN A 206 -11.62 18.70 4.84
CA GLN A 206 -11.85 19.79 5.78
C GLN A 206 -11.24 19.56 7.18
N LEU A 207 -10.64 18.41 7.42
CA LEU A 207 -10.19 17.96 8.75
C LEU A 207 -9.23 18.96 9.44
N ASP A 208 -8.43 19.69 8.68
CA ASP A 208 -7.50 20.71 9.17
C ASP A 208 -7.98 22.15 8.90
N GLN A 209 -9.22 22.34 8.45
CA GLN A 209 -9.77 23.64 8.04
C GLN A 209 -10.80 24.16 9.05
N GLY A 210 -10.32 25.01 9.98
CA GLY A 210 -11.23 25.72 10.89
C GLY A 210 -11.88 24.90 11.99
N GLN A 211 -11.56 23.60 12.10
CA GLN A 211 -12.05 22.75 13.16
C GLN A 211 -11.22 22.94 14.44
N GLN A 212 -11.89 22.92 15.57
CA GLN A 212 -11.19 22.88 16.85
C GLN A 212 -10.76 21.43 17.12
N VAL A 213 -9.45 21.20 17.12
CA VAL A 213 -8.85 19.89 17.38
C VAL A 213 -7.93 20.03 18.59
N ASP A 214 -8.17 19.23 19.61
CA ASP A 214 -7.42 19.23 20.87
C ASP A 214 -7.21 17.80 21.41
N HIS A 215 -6.63 17.69 22.61
CA HIS A 215 -6.32 16.42 23.26
C HIS A 215 -7.53 15.55 23.65
N LEU A 216 -8.76 16.07 23.54
CA LEU A 216 -10.01 15.35 23.76
C LEU A 216 -10.72 14.98 22.45
N THR A 217 -10.04 15.14 21.32
CA THR A 217 -10.60 14.88 19.98
C THR A 217 -10.30 13.46 19.51
N THR A 218 -11.32 12.77 19.06
CA THR A 218 -11.26 11.48 18.35
C THR A 218 -11.88 11.64 16.97
N LEU A 219 -11.25 11.07 15.96
CA LEU A 219 -11.82 11.02 14.61
C LEU A 219 -12.47 9.66 14.36
N TYR A 220 -13.70 9.66 13.91
CA TYR A 220 -14.38 8.49 13.39
C TYR A 220 -14.42 8.54 11.88
N VAL A 221 -13.95 7.48 11.25
CA VAL A 221 -13.97 7.27 9.80
C VAL A 221 -14.94 6.11 9.54
N PRO A 222 -16.11 6.35 8.95
CA PRO A 222 -17.03 5.28 8.56
C PRO A 222 -16.45 4.47 7.40
N PRO A 223 -16.93 3.23 7.18
CA PRO A 223 -16.51 2.44 6.03
C PRO A 223 -16.91 3.10 4.71
N LEU A 224 -16.24 2.75 3.62
CA LEU A 224 -16.65 3.10 2.28
C LEU A 224 -18.05 2.54 1.97
N SER A 225 -18.80 3.20 1.09
CA SER A 225 -20.12 2.75 0.63
C SER A 225 -20.07 1.56 -0.34
N HIS A 226 -18.89 1.21 -0.81
CA HIS A 226 -18.61 0.10 -1.71
C HIS A 226 -17.37 -0.65 -1.21
N VAL A 227 -17.16 -1.88 -1.68
CA VAL A 227 -15.97 -2.66 -1.35
C VAL A 227 -14.73 -1.94 -1.90
N GLY A 228 -13.80 -1.61 -1.02
CA GLY A 228 -12.52 -0.98 -1.32
C GLY A 228 -11.32 -1.73 -0.73
N GLY A 229 -11.55 -2.69 0.15
CA GLY A 229 -10.54 -3.48 0.83
C GLY A 229 -10.21 -4.79 0.12
N LEU A 230 -8.93 -5.14 0.09
CA LEU A 230 -8.47 -6.41 -0.49
C LEU A 230 -9.09 -7.62 0.22
N SER A 231 -9.32 -7.56 1.52
CA SER A 231 -9.90 -8.67 2.29
C SER A 231 -11.35 -8.97 1.88
N ALA A 232 -12.16 -7.95 1.65
CA ALA A 232 -13.52 -8.11 1.19
C ALA A 232 -13.58 -8.61 -0.26
N PHE A 233 -12.64 -8.18 -1.10
CA PHE A 233 -12.50 -8.71 -2.45
C PHE A 233 -12.08 -10.19 -2.46
N GLN A 234 -11.16 -10.59 -1.58
CA GLN A 234 -10.81 -12.00 -1.40
C GLN A 234 -12.02 -12.86 -0.97
N GLU A 235 -12.86 -12.35 -0.06
CA GLU A 235 -14.11 -13.01 0.34
C GLU A 235 -15.05 -13.17 -0.85
N THR A 236 -15.16 -12.16 -1.72
CA THR A 236 -15.95 -12.27 -2.96
C THR A 236 -15.48 -13.43 -3.84
N VAL A 237 -14.18 -13.53 -4.08
CA VAL A 237 -13.59 -14.61 -4.91
C VAL A 237 -13.75 -15.98 -4.22
N ALA A 238 -13.50 -16.05 -2.92
CA ALA A 238 -13.69 -17.28 -2.16
C ALA A 238 -15.15 -17.78 -2.22
N ARG A 239 -16.12 -16.85 -2.14
CA ARG A 239 -17.54 -17.19 -2.25
C ARG A 239 -17.92 -17.68 -3.64
N LEU A 240 -17.35 -17.12 -4.72
CA LEU A 240 -17.58 -17.63 -6.08
C LEU A 240 -17.15 -19.10 -6.22
N ARG A 241 -16.10 -19.52 -5.53
CA ARG A 241 -15.56 -20.86 -5.54
C ARG A 241 -16.07 -21.79 -4.42
N ALA A 242 -16.89 -21.27 -3.49
CA ALA A 242 -17.50 -22.06 -2.42
C ALA A 242 -18.39 -23.22 -2.97
N PRO A 243 -18.69 -24.27 -2.19
CA PRO A 243 -19.53 -25.39 -2.64
C PRO A 243 -20.88 -24.99 -3.22
N ASP A 244 -21.45 -23.90 -2.74
CA ASP A 244 -22.71 -23.28 -3.18
C ASP A 244 -22.48 -22.04 -4.09
N GLY A 245 -21.23 -21.81 -4.51
CA GLY A 245 -20.84 -20.71 -5.38
C GLY A 245 -21.12 -20.97 -6.86
N CYS A 246 -20.43 -20.20 -7.73
CA CYS A 246 -20.62 -20.28 -9.16
C CYS A 246 -20.04 -21.59 -9.73
N PRO A 247 -20.85 -22.42 -10.42
CA PRO A 247 -20.36 -23.68 -11.02
C PRO A 247 -19.18 -23.46 -11.99
N TRP A 248 -19.24 -22.39 -12.78
CA TRP A 248 -18.20 -22.08 -13.77
C TRP A 248 -16.88 -21.71 -13.09
N ASP A 249 -16.90 -20.86 -12.06
CA ASP A 249 -15.69 -20.46 -11.32
C ASP A 249 -15.07 -21.64 -10.55
N ARG A 250 -15.89 -22.55 -10.07
CA ARG A 250 -15.43 -23.77 -9.38
C ARG A 250 -14.69 -24.74 -10.27
N GLU A 251 -15.05 -24.80 -11.56
CA GLU A 251 -14.37 -25.64 -12.55
C GLU A 251 -13.02 -25.07 -13.01
N GLN A 252 -12.73 -23.80 -12.69
CA GLN A 252 -11.48 -23.17 -13.11
C GLN A 252 -10.27 -23.77 -12.37
N THR A 253 -9.19 -23.91 -13.14
CA THR A 253 -7.88 -24.36 -12.68
C THR A 253 -6.82 -23.34 -13.08
N HIS A 254 -5.60 -23.45 -12.57
CA HIS A 254 -4.47 -22.63 -13.02
C HIS A 254 -4.28 -22.67 -14.54
N GLN A 255 -4.57 -23.80 -15.17
CA GLN A 255 -4.39 -23.99 -16.63
C GLN A 255 -5.52 -23.36 -17.45
N THR A 256 -6.78 -23.47 -17.00
CA THR A 256 -7.92 -22.88 -17.72
C THR A 256 -7.89 -21.36 -17.69
N LEU A 257 -7.44 -20.76 -16.57
CA LEU A 257 -7.33 -19.31 -16.41
C LEU A 257 -6.11 -18.69 -17.11
N ARG A 258 -5.20 -19.49 -17.66
CA ARG A 258 -3.98 -19.00 -18.30
C ARG A 258 -4.26 -18.05 -19.47
N THR A 259 -5.25 -18.36 -20.29
CA THR A 259 -5.62 -17.53 -21.45
C THR A 259 -6.19 -16.19 -20.98
N ASN A 260 -7.09 -16.22 -20.01
CA ASN A 260 -7.70 -15.00 -19.44
C ASN A 260 -6.63 -14.07 -18.83
N LEU A 261 -5.70 -14.60 -18.03
CA LEU A 261 -4.60 -13.80 -17.49
C LEU A 261 -3.78 -13.08 -18.58
N LEU A 262 -3.60 -13.73 -19.74
CA LEU A 262 -2.91 -13.13 -20.86
C LEU A 262 -3.78 -12.06 -21.55
N GLU A 263 -5.06 -12.30 -21.74
CA GLU A 263 -6.02 -11.37 -22.34
C GLU A 263 -6.09 -10.10 -21.50
N GLU A 264 -6.36 -10.19 -20.20
CA GLU A 264 -6.41 -9.03 -19.29
C GLU A 264 -5.09 -8.25 -19.28
N THR A 265 -3.96 -8.96 -19.38
CA THR A 265 -2.64 -8.29 -19.49
C THR A 265 -2.55 -7.42 -20.74
N TYR A 266 -3.03 -7.91 -21.90
CA TYR A 266 -3.00 -7.13 -23.14
C TYR A 266 -4.06 -6.03 -23.18
N GLU A 267 -5.20 -6.21 -22.54
CA GLU A 267 -6.23 -5.17 -22.42
C GLU A 267 -5.73 -4.02 -21.54
N ALA A 268 -5.08 -4.32 -20.40
CA ALA A 268 -4.41 -3.31 -19.59
C ALA A 268 -3.31 -2.55 -20.38
N LEU A 269 -2.52 -3.25 -21.20
CA LEU A 269 -1.53 -2.61 -22.07
C LEU A 269 -2.18 -1.73 -23.13
N ALA A 270 -3.33 -2.14 -23.68
CA ALA A 270 -4.06 -1.34 -24.66
C ALA A 270 -4.65 -0.07 -24.04
N ALA A 271 -5.15 -0.13 -22.82
CA ALA A 271 -5.62 1.02 -22.07
C ALA A 271 -4.48 2.01 -21.77
N LEU A 272 -3.30 1.51 -21.38
CA LEU A 272 -2.08 2.32 -21.20
C LEU A 272 -1.66 3.01 -22.50
N ASP A 273 -1.64 2.28 -23.62
CA ASP A 273 -1.29 2.84 -24.94
C ASP A 273 -2.30 3.90 -25.41
N ALA A 274 -3.56 3.82 -24.96
CA ALA A 274 -4.61 4.79 -25.26
C ALA A 274 -4.59 6.02 -24.35
N GLY A 275 -3.96 5.93 -23.18
CA GLY A 275 -4.01 6.95 -22.13
C GLY A 275 -5.42 7.09 -21.52
N ASP A 276 -6.15 5.98 -21.42
CA ASP A 276 -7.52 5.90 -20.90
C ASP A 276 -7.48 5.36 -19.46
N ASP A 277 -7.53 6.29 -18.49
CA ASP A 277 -7.42 5.96 -17.08
C ASP A 277 -8.62 5.16 -16.55
N ASP A 278 -9.83 5.41 -17.06
CA ASP A 278 -11.03 4.67 -16.66
C ASP A 278 -10.93 3.22 -17.11
N LYS A 279 -10.54 3.02 -18.39
CA LYS A 279 -10.33 1.67 -18.93
C LYS A 279 -9.16 0.96 -18.26
N LEU A 280 -8.09 1.68 -17.96
CA LEU A 280 -6.96 1.12 -17.22
C LEU A 280 -7.37 0.63 -15.84
N CYS A 281 -8.22 1.38 -15.14
CA CYS A 281 -8.74 0.97 -13.83
C CYS A 281 -9.56 -0.33 -13.92
N GLU A 282 -10.40 -0.46 -14.94
CA GLU A 282 -11.18 -1.68 -15.22
C GLU A 282 -10.24 -2.88 -15.45
N GLU A 283 -9.30 -2.78 -16.39
CA GLU A 283 -8.41 -3.88 -16.77
C GLU A 283 -7.42 -4.29 -15.66
N LEU A 284 -6.97 -3.32 -14.84
CA LEU A 284 -6.19 -3.64 -13.64
C LEU A 284 -7.03 -4.38 -12.59
N GLY A 285 -8.34 -4.10 -12.51
CA GLY A 285 -9.29 -4.84 -11.69
C GLY A 285 -9.42 -6.28 -12.15
N ASP A 286 -9.53 -6.52 -13.46
CA ASP A 286 -9.61 -7.86 -14.04
C ASP A 286 -8.30 -8.64 -13.86
N LEU A 287 -7.15 -8.00 -14.00
CA LEU A 287 -5.86 -8.60 -13.64
C LEU A 287 -5.78 -8.99 -12.16
N LEU A 288 -6.29 -8.12 -11.26
CA LEU A 288 -6.34 -8.42 -9.83
C LEU A 288 -7.27 -9.60 -9.55
N MET A 289 -8.40 -9.70 -10.27
CA MET A 289 -9.31 -10.85 -10.21
C MET A 289 -8.59 -12.14 -10.62
N GLN A 290 -7.83 -12.15 -11.71
CA GLN A 290 -7.04 -13.31 -12.12
C GLN A 290 -6.04 -13.72 -11.03
N ILE A 291 -5.34 -12.76 -10.43
CA ILE A 291 -4.43 -13.04 -9.32
C ILE A 291 -5.17 -13.66 -8.12
N ALA A 292 -6.32 -13.09 -7.73
CA ALA A 292 -7.12 -13.58 -6.61
C ALA A 292 -7.67 -15.00 -6.87
N MET A 293 -8.14 -15.28 -8.09
CA MET A 293 -8.58 -16.62 -8.50
C MET A 293 -7.45 -17.65 -8.41
N HIS A 294 -6.27 -17.33 -8.93
CA HIS A 294 -5.10 -18.19 -8.80
C HIS A 294 -4.70 -18.45 -7.35
N VAL A 295 -4.74 -17.43 -6.50
CA VAL A 295 -4.43 -17.59 -5.07
C VAL A 295 -5.50 -18.40 -4.34
N GLN A 296 -6.77 -18.22 -4.69
CA GLN A 296 -7.86 -19.00 -4.12
C GLN A 296 -7.73 -20.49 -4.46
N ILE A 297 -7.43 -20.81 -5.72
CA ILE A 297 -7.15 -22.21 -6.17
C ILE A 297 -5.97 -22.78 -5.38
N ALA A 298 -4.86 -22.05 -5.28
CA ALA A 298 -3.69 -22.49 -4.52
C ALA A 298 -3.99 -22.70 -3.02
N THR A 299 -4.88 -21.89 -2.43
CA THR A 299 -5.35 -22.03 -1.05
C THR A 299 -6.16 -23.30 -0.87
N GLU A 300 -7.05 -23.63 -1.80
CA GLU A 300 -7.86 -24.86 -1.81
C GLU A 300 -6.98 -26.11 -1.97
N GLU A 301 -5.90 -26.02 -2.73
CA GLU A 301 -4.91 -27.07 -2.94
C GLU A 301 -3.90 -27.17 -1.78
N GLY A 302 -3.89 -26.23 -0.85
CA GLY A 302 -2.95 -26.17 0.27
C GLY A 302 -1.52 -25.82 -0.13
N ALA A 303 -1.33 -25.15 -1.28
CA ALA A 303 -0.03 -24.79 -1.82
C ALA A 303 0.51 -23.48 -1.21
N PHE A 304 -0.27 -22.41 -1.24
CA PHE A 304 0.05 -21.10 -0.62
C PHE A 304 -1.20 -20.24 -0.49
N GLN A 305 -1.11 -19.18 0.33
CA GLN A 305 -2.17 -18.23 0.59
C GLN A 305 -1.79 -16.81 0.14
N PHE A 306 -2.76 -15.88 0.16
CA PHE A 306 -2.52 -14.46 -0.17
C PHE A 306 -1.44 -13.84 0.73
N ALA A 307 -1.41 -14.23 2.01
CA ALA A 307 -0.39 -13.77 2.96
C ALA A 307 1.03 -14.16 2.52
N ASP A 308 1.21 -15.36 1.96
CA ASP A 308 2.49 -15.83 1.43
C ASP A 308 2.92 -15.03 0.20
N LEU A 309 1.97 -14.76 -0.71
CA LEU A 309 2.22 -13.96 -1.91
C LEU A 309 2.65 -12.53 -1.53
N ILE A 310 1.88 -11.86 -0.68
CA ILE A 310 2.18 -10.49 -0.23
C ILE A 310 3.50 -10.47 0.55
N GLY A 311 3.69 -11.40 1.50
CA GLY A 311 4.91 -11.47 2.30
C GLY A 311 6.17 -11.67 1.44
N ARG A 312 6.11 -12.50 0.41
CA ARG A 312 7.24 -12.74 -0.51
C ARG A 312 7.58 -11.50 -1.34
N ILE A 313 6.56 -10.80 -1.87
CA ILE A 313 6.82 -9.60 -2.69
C ILE A 313 7.28 -8.43 -1.81
N ASP A 314 6.69 -8.23 -0.63
CA ASP A 314 7.11 -7.19 0.32
C ASP A 314 8.57 -7.38 0.77
N ALA A 315 8.94 -8.59 1.21
CA ALA A 315 10.31 -8.91 1.59
C ALA A 315 11.31 -8.72 0.44
N LYS A 316 10.91 -9.06 -0.79
CA LYS A 316 11.70 -8.85 -1.99
C LYS A 316 11.91 -7.36 -2.29
N LEU A 317 10.86 -6.54 -2.20
CA LEU A 317 10.94 -5.10 -2.42
C LEU A 317 11.84 -4.43 -1.37
N LYS A 318 11.64 -4.71 -0.09
CA LYS A 318 12.46 -4.16 1.01
C LYS A 318 13.94 -4.52 0.85
N ARG A 319 14.22 -5.80 0.56
CA ARG A 319 15.59 -6.26 0.35
C ARG A 319 16.29 -5.61 -0.86
N ARG A 320 15.55 -5.33 -1.94
CA ARG A 320 16.09 -4.72 -3.16
C ARG A 320 16.17 -3.19 -3.12
N HIS A 321 15.61 -2.56 -2.08
CA HIS A 321 15.65 -1.11 -1.89
C HIS A 321 16.26 -0.72 -0.53
N PRO A 322 17.50 -1.16 -0.23
CA PRO A 322 18.14 -0.86 1.06
C PRO A 322 18.44 0.63 1.28
N HIS A 323 18.34 1.44 0.23
CA HIS A 323 18.43 2.89 0.30
C HIS A 323 17.12 3.56 0.76
N VAL A 324 16.00 2.82 0.81
CA VAL A 324 14.71 3.29 1.31
C VAL A 324 14.38 2.66 2.66
N PHE A 325 14.66 1.38 2.82
CA PHE A 325 14.28 0.59 4.00
C PHE A 325 15.47 0.23 4.92
N GLY A 326 16.66 0.76 4.65
CA GLY A 326 17.88 0.56 5.43
C GLY A 326 18.76 1.81 5.38
N ASP A 327 20.08 1.63 5.65
CA ASP A 327 21.01 2.74 5.83
C ASP A 327 21.85 3.06 4.59
N LEU A 328 21.61 2.39 3.45
CA LEU A 328 22.41 2.57 2.25
C LEU A 328 22.14 3.94 1.61
N GLN A 329 23.20 4.72 1.45
CA GLN A 329 23.11 6.01 0.76
C GLN A 329 23.38 5.86 -0.74
N VAL A 330 22.57 6.53 -1.58
CA VAL A 330 22.70 6.59 -3.03
C VAL A 330 22.71 8.03 -3.52
N ARG A 331 23.47 8.30 -4.58
CA ARG A 331 23.60 9.66 -5.15
C ARG A 331 22.70 9.90 -6.38
N GLY A 332 22.03 8.87 -6.88
CA GLY A 332 21.15 8.96 -8.03
C GLY A 332 20.76 7.60 -8.59
N THR A 333 19.97 7.62 -9.66
CA THR A 333 19.38 6.42 -10.29
C THR A 333 20.45 5.39 -10.73
N ALA A 334 21.61 5.83 -11.20
CA ALA A 334 22.68 4.93 -11.60
C ALA A 334 23.22 4.07 -10.43
N ASP A 335 23.31 4.65 -9.22
CA ASP A 335 23.72 3.91 -8.03
C ASP A 335 22.66 2.89 -7.62
N VAL A 336 21.38 3.27 -7.71
CA VAL A 336 20.26 2.37 -7.43
C VAL A 336 20.30 1.16 -8.35
N LEU A 337 20.48 1.36 -9.65
CA LEU A 337 20.53 0.28 -10.64
C LEU A 337 21.72 -0.66 -10.41
N ARG A 338 22.93 -0.12 -10.13
CA ARG A 338 24.10 -0.94 -9.79
C ARG A 338 23.89 -1.80 -8.56
N ASN A 339 23.36 -1.20 -7.48
CA ASN A 339 23.07 -1.91 -6.25
C ASN A 339 22.01 -3.01 -6.45
N TRP A 340 20.99 -2.73 -7.24
CA TRP A 340 19.94 -3.69 -7.56
C TRP A 340 20.46 -4.92 -8.31
N GLU A 341 21.36 -4.72 -9.29
CA GLU A 341 22.01 -5.83 -9.99
C GLU A 341 22.94 -6.63 -9.08
N ALA A 342 23.70 -5.97 -8.20
CA ALA A 342 24.55 -6.64 -7.21
C ALA A 342 23.71 -7.50 -6.23
N ILE A 343 22.58 -6.98 -5.77
CA ILE A 343 21.66 -7.72 -4.89
C ILE A 343 21.07 -8.93 -5.62
N LYS A 344 20.61 -8.77 -6.87
CA LYS A 344 20.12 -9.89 -7.69
C LYS A 344 21.19 -10.96 -7.93
N ALA A 345 22.43 -10.55 -8.16
CA ALA A 345 23.54 -11.50 -8.32
C ALA A 345 23.78 -12.30 -7.03
N SER A 346 23.74 -11.63 -5.87
CA SER A 346 23.84 -12.28 -4.56
C SER A 346 22.68 -13.24 -4.26
N GLU A 347 21.46 -12.87 -4.65
CA GLU A 347 20.26 -13.75 -4.51
C GLU A 347 20.47 -15.04 -5.30
N ARG A 348 20.86 -14.93 -6.57
CA ARG A 348 21.13 -16.08 -7.44
C ARG A 348 22.25 -16.98 -6.90
N ALA A 349 23.32 -16.41 -6.40
CA ALA A 349 24.41 -17.17 -5.78
C ALA A 349 23.97 -17.98 -4.56
N LYS A 350 23.03 -17.45 -3.76
CA LYS A 350 22.47 -18.16 -2.58
C LYS A 350 21.53 -19.31 -2.95
N GLU A 351 20.87 -19.23 -4.10
CA GLU A 351 19.98 -20.30 -4.61
C GLU A 351 20.74 -21.50 -5.20
N GLY A 352 22.09 -21.54 -5.04
CA GLY A 352 22.91 -22.70 -5.40
C GLY A 352 23.23 -22.83 -6.88
N SER A 353 22.95 -21.80 -7.65
CA SER A 353 23.14 -21.78 -9.08
C SER A 353 24.56 -21.30 -9.42
N THR A 354 25.43 -22.26 -9.74
CA THR A 354 26.87 -22.01 -9.95
C THR A 354 27.26 -21.55 -11.36
N HIS A 355 26.37 -21.64 -12.33
CA HIS A 355 26.63 -21.24 -13.73
C HIS A 355 25.34 -20.75 -14.41
N HIS A 356 24.98 -19.49 -14.23
CA HIS A 356 23.92 -18.88 -15.01
C HIS A 356 24.47 -17.81 -15.93
N SER A 357 24.05 -17.87 -17.19
CA SER A 357 24.22 -16.77 -18.13
C SER A 357 23.56 -15.50 -17.57
N THR A 358 24.18 -14.35 -17.76
CA THR A 358 23.57 -13.04 -17.44
C THR A 358 22.22 -12.84 -18.14
N LEU A 359 21.98 -13.56 -19.22
CA LEU A 359 20.73 -13.54 -19.98
C LEU A 359 19.61 -14.45 -19.42
N GLU A 360 19.98 -15.35 -18.48
CA GLU A 360 18.98 -16.21 -17.83
C GLU A 360 17.95 -15.41 -17.02
N GLY A 361 16.71 -15.94 -16.98
CA GLY A 361 15.58 -15.28 -16.31
C GLY A 361 14.86 -14.25 -17.19
N VAL A 362 15.15 -14.18 -18.51
CA VAL A 362 14.21 -13.62 -19.49
C VAL A 362 13.23 -14.75 -19.85
N PRO A 363 11.93 -14.61 -19.55
CA PRO A 363 10.98 -15.67 -19.83
C PRO A 363 10.94 -15.99 -21.33
N VAL A 364 11.07 -17.28 -21.67
CA VAL A 364 11.04 -17.73 -23.08
C VAL A 364 9.69 -17.56 -23.75
N ILE A 365 8.64 -17.40 -22.94
CA ILE A 365 7.25 -17.26 -23.40
C ILE A 365 6.88 -15.80 -23.73
N LEU A 366 7.73 -14.84 -23.45
CA LEU A 366 7.49 -13.45 -23.85
C LEU A 366 7.27 -13.35 -25.37
N PRO A 367 6.45 -12.37 -25.83
CA PRO A 367 6.43 -11.98 -27.25
C PRO A 367 7.84 -11.75 -27.78
N ALA A 368 8.08 -12.11 -29.03
CA ALA A 368 9.44 -12.21 -29.54
C ALA A 368 10.21 -10.89 -29.49
N LEU A 369 9.56 -9.76 -29.83
CA LEU A 369 10.20 -8.45 -29.78
C LEU A 369 10.49 -8.02 -28.33
N ALA A 370 9.53 -8.22 -27.41
CA ALA A 370 9.74 -7.92 -25.99
C ALA A 370 10.87 -8.78 -25.38
N ARG A 371 10.96 -10.05 -25.79
CA ARG A 371 12.05 -10.93 -25.38
C ARG A 371 13.41 -10.46 -25.92
N ALA A 372 13.47 -10.12 -27.19
CA ALA A 372 14.69 -9.60 -27.82
C ALA A 372 15.16 -8.32 -27.13
N GLN A 373 14.25 -7.39 -26.84
CA GLN A 373 14.55 -6.15 -26.11
C GLN A 373 15.07 -6.45 -24.72
N ALA A 374 14.42 -7.33 -23.96
CA ALA A 374 14.87 -7.71 -22.62
C ALA A 374 16.25 -8.40 -22.62
N LEU A 375 16.58 -9.17 -23.64
CA LEU A 375 17.92 -9.76 -23.83
C LEU A 375 18.95 -8.68 -24.13
N GLY A 376 18.66 -7.74 -25.05
CA GLY A 376 19.50 -6.61 -25.39
C GLY A 376 19.78 -5.70 -24.19
N ASP A 377 18.75 -5.35 -23.40
CA ASP A 377 18.91 -4.57 -22.19
C ASP A 377 19.82 -5.24 -21.16
N ARG A 378 19.76 -6.55 -21.03
CA ARG A 378 20.66 -7.28 -20.12
C ARG A 378 22.09 -7.32 -20.62
N ALA A 379 22.29 -7.51 -21.90
CA ALA A 379 23.61 -7.47 -22.53
C ALA A 379 24.26 -6.09 -22.37
N ALA A 380 23.50 -5.04 -22.62
CA ALA A 380 23.96 -3.66 -22.46
C ALA A 380 24.42 -3.32 -21.03
N ARG A 381 23.71 -3.82 -20.02
CA ARG A 381 24.06 -3.59 -18.59
C ARG A 381 25.41 -4.16 -18.18
N ILE A 382 25.91 -5.18 -18.85
CA ILE A 382 27.24 -5.75 -18.61
C ILE A 382 28.31 -5.18 -19.55
N GLY A 383 27.94 -4.15 -20.35
CA GLY A 383 28.86 -3.50 -21.30
C GLY A 383 28.94 -4.15 -22.68
N PHE A 384 28.07 -5.15 -22.97
CA PHE A 384 27.97 -5.72 -24.30
C PHE A 384 26.89 -4.97 -25.10
N ASP A 385 27.28 -3.85 -25.67
CA ASP A 385 26.42 -2.94 -26.44
C ASP A 385 27.25 -2.19 -27.48
N TRP A 386 26.58 -1.62 -28.48
CA TRP A 386 27.19 -0.71 -29.43
C TRP A 386 27.63 0.59 -28.74
N PRO A 387 28.64 1.31 -29.26
CA PRO A 387 29.07 2.57 -28.65
C PRO A 387 28.07 3.71 -28.84
N ASP A 388 27.29 3.67 -29.91
CA ASP A 388 26.28 4.68 -30.28
C ASP A 388 25.20 4.09 -31.18
N VAL A 389 24.21 4.89 -31.52
CA VAL A 389 23.09 4.50 -32.37
C VAL A 389 23.50 4.28 -33.83
N GLU A 390 24.54 4.96 -34.32
CA GLU A 390 25.03 4.81 -35.69
C GLU A 390 25.57 3.41 -35.91
N GLY A 391 26.32 2.84 -34.94
CA GLY A 391 26.81 1.47 -35.01
C GLY A 391 25.69 0.45 -35.12
N VAL A 392 24.54 0.67 -34.48
CA VAL A 392 23.37 -0.19 -34.63
C VAL A 392 22.71 -0.05 -35.99
N LEU A 393 22.63 1.19 -36.51
CA LEU A 393 22.07 1.46 -37.84
C LEU A 393 22.96 0.88 -38.96
N ASP A 394 24.30 0.94 -38.81
CA ASP A 394 25.24 0.31 -39.73
C ASP A 394 25.02 -1.20 -39.76
N LYS A 395 24.88 -1.84 -38.58
CA LYS A 395 24.58 -3.28 -38.48
C LYS A 395 23.22 -3.62 -39.13
N LEU A 396 22.21 -2.76 -38.97
CA LEU A 396 20.94 -2.95 -39.66
C LEU A 396 21.09 -2.98 -41.18
N GLY A 397 21.95 -2.11 -41.74
CA GLY A 397 22.31 -2.10 -43.15
C GLY A 397 22.98 -3.40 -43.60
N GLU A 398 23.86 -3.94 -42.78
CA GLU A 398 24.52 -5.23 -43.01
C GLU A 398 23.51 -6.38 -43.03
N GLU A 399 22.62 -6.51 -42.03
CA GLU A 399 21.54 -7.54 -41.97
C GLU A 399 20.62 -7.49 -43.21
N VAL A 400 20.29 -6.28 -43.70
CA VAL A 400 19.53 -6.14 -44.94
C VAL A 400 20.29 -6.66 -46.15
N ALA A 401 21.61 -6.48 -46.22
CA ALA A 401 22.43 -6.99 -47.29
C ALA A 401 22.56 -8.52 -47.23
N GLU A 402 22.73 -9.09 -46.05
CA GLU A 402 22.79 -10.52 -45.81
C GLU A 402 21.48 -11.22 -46.16
N LEU A 403 20.33 -10.66 -45.77
CA LEU A 403 19.02 -11.15 -46.17
C LEU A 403 18.81 -11.15 -47.69
N ARG A 404 19.35 -10.12 -48.40
CA ARG A 404 19.31 -10.07 -49.86
C ARG A 404 20.20 -11.11 -50.53
N ALA A 405 21.31 -11.46 -49.90
CA ALA A 405 22.27 -12.44 -50.43
C ALA A 405 21.89 -13.88 -50.10
N ALA A 406 20.98 -14.11 -49.15
CA ALA A 406 20.53 -15.45 -48.77
C ALA A 406 19.81 -16.19 -49.93
N GLU A 407 20.32 -17.34 -50.34
CA GLU A 407 19.82 -18.05 -51.52
C GLU A 407 18.73 -19.09 -51.16
N ASP A 408 18.85 -19.74 -50.02
CA ASP A 408 17.91 -20.77 -49.57
C ASP A 408 16.92 -20.30 -48.49
N PRO A 409 15.79 -21.01 -48.31
CA PRO A 409 14.76 -20.59 -47.36
C PRO A 409 15.23 -20.57 -45.89
N GLU A 410 16.17 -21.44 -45.52
CA GLU A 410 16.66 -21.52 -44.12
C GLU A 410 17.57 -20.34 -43.80
N ALA A 411 18.52 -20.00 -44.69
CA ALA A 411 19.34 -18.80 -44.58
C ALA A 411 18.47 -17.54 -44.54
N ARG A 412 17.44 -17.40 -45.41
CA ARG A 412 16.50 -16.27 -45.38
C ARG A 412 15.77 -16.15 -44.06
N SER A 413 15.41 -17.26 -43.44
CA SER A 413 14.72 -17.26 -42.14
C SER A 413 15.66 -16.79 -41.03
N GLN A 414 16.93 -17.18 -41.05
CA GLN A 414 17.96 -16.76 -40.09
C GLN A 414 18.21 -15.27 -40.23
N GLU A 415 18.54 -14.79 -41.42
CA GLU A 415 18.84 -13.37 -41.68
C GLU A 415 17.63 -12.47 -41.37
N LEU A 416 16.40 -12.92 -41.63
CA LEU A 416 15.21 -12.18 -41.22
C LEU A 416 15.08 -12.10 -39.67
N GLY A 417 15.47 -13.18 -38.97
CA GLY A 417 15.51 -13.18 -37.51
C GLY A 417 16.52 -12.18 -36.95
N ASP A 418 17.73 -12.14 -37.53
CA ASP A 418 18.80 -11.23 -37.12
C ASP A 418 18.48 -9.77 -37.45
N LEU A 419 17.85 -9.52 -38.59
CA LEU A 419 17.30 -8.21 -38.97
C LEU A 419 16.24 -7.72 -37.95
N LEU A 420 15.32 -8.58 -37.55
CA LEU A 420 14.29 -8.23 -36.52
C LEU A 420 14.94 -7.94 -35.16
N PHE A 421 15.94 -8.75 -34.76
CA PHE A 421 16.67 -8.53 -33.50
C PHE A 421 17.44 -7.20 -33.52
N THR A 422 18.06 -6.85 -34.65
CA THR A 422 18.78 -5.60 -34.83
C THR A 422 17.81 -4.41 -34.85
N LEU A 423 16.63 -4.54 -35.44
CA LEU A 423 15.57 -3.52 -35.34
C LEU A 423 15.11 -3.28 -33.90
N VAL A 424 15.00 -4.33 -33.09
CA VAL A 424 14.72 -4.18 -31.66
C VAL A 424 15.83 -3.46 -30.93
N SER A 425 17.09 -3.68 -31.32
CA SER A 425 18.23 -2.96 -30.77
C SER A 425 18.19 -1.47 -31.15
N VAL A 426 17.79 -1.11 -32.37
CA VAL A 426 17.54 0.28 -32.77
C VAL A 426 16.43 0.89 -31.91
N ALA A 427 15.28 0.19 -31.71
CA ALA A 427 14.20 0.68 -30.88
C ALA A 427 14.68 0.97 -29.44
N ARG A 428 15.49 0.09 -28.86
CA ARG A 428 16.10 0.26 -27.54
C ARG A 428 16.95 1.53 -27.46
N TRP A 429 17.83 1.76 -28.43
CA TRP A 429 18.66 2.95 -28.51
C TRP A 429 17.87 4.25 -28.66
N LEU A 430 16.71 4.19 -29.33
CA LEU A 430 15.78 5.31 -29.46
C LEU A 430 14.86 5.47 -28.22
N GLY A 431 14.98 4.62 -27.20
CA GLY A 431 14.10 4.63 -26.02
C GLY A 431 12.65 4.23 -26.33
N VAL A 432 12.46 3.41 -27.38
CA VAL A 432 11.14 2.94 -27.82
C VAL A 432 10.96 1.49 -27.40
N ASP A 433 9.81 1.13 -26.81
CA ASP A 433 9.42 -0.27 -26.62
C ASP A 433 9.01 -0.87 -27.97
N ALA A 434 9.75 -1.88 -28.42
CA ALA A 434 9.60 -2.46 -29.75
C ALA A 434 8.25 -3.16 -29.93
N GLU A 435 7.74 -3.86 -28.91
CA GLU A 435 6.46 -4.56 -28.96
C GLU A 435 5.30 -3.57 -29.04
N SER A 436 5.29 -2.54 -28.19
CA SER A 436 4.29 -1.45 -28.23
C SER A 436 4.38 -0.64 -29.53
N GLY A 437 5.59 -0.40 -30.04
CA GLY A 437 5.82 0.29 -31.31
C GLY A 437 5.17 -0.44 -32.49
N LEU A 438 5.36 -1.77 -32.57
CA LEU A 438 4.76 -2.61 -33.61
C LEU A 438 3.25 -2.76 -33.41
N ARG A 439 2.77 -2.98 -32.20
CA ARG A 439 1.33 -3.01 -31.87
C ARG A 439 0.65 -1.72 -32.28
N GLY A 440 1.23 -0.57 -31.98
CA GLY A 440 0.73 0.75 -32.42
C GLY A 440 0.69 0.87 -33.96
N ALA A 441 1.67 0.33 -34.67
CA ALA A 441 1.68 0.29 -36.12
C ALA A 441 0.55 -0.61 -36.70
N CYS A 442 0.33 -1.79 -36.11
CA CYS A 442 -0.77 -2.67 -36.45
C CYS A 442 -2.13 -1.99 -36.24
N ASN A 443 -2.33 -1.35 -35.09
CA ASN A 443 -3.56 -0.62 -34.78
C ASN A 443 -3.81 0.53 -35.76
N ARG A 444 -2.76 1.28 -36.13
CA ARG A 444 -2.86 2.33 -37.17
C ARG A 444 -3.22 1.75 -38.53
N PHE A 445 -2.63 0.64 -38.89
CA PHE A 445 -2.94 -0.06 -40.15
C PHE A 445 -4.42 -0.49 -40.17
N THR A 446 -4.89 -1.24 -39.16
CA THR A 446 -6.28 -1.70 -39.04
C THR A 446 -7.28 -0.56 -39.13
N ARG A 447 -7.03 0.52 -38.37
CA ARG A 447 -7.90 1.72 -38.37
C ARG A 447 -7.95 2.40 -39.75
N ARG A 448 -6.82 2.50 -40.44
CA ARG A 448 -6.74 3.09 -41.78
C ARG A 448 -7.43 2.19 -42.78
N TYR A 449 -7.23 0.89 -42.71
CA TYR A 449 -7.87 -0.09 -43.57
C TYR A 449 -9.40 -0.06 -43.42
N ALA A 450 -9.91 -0.10 -42.22
CA ALA A 450 -11.33 0.06 -41.93
C ALA A 450 -11.91 1.40 -42.46
N LYS A 451 -11.11 2.48 -42.50
CA LYS A 451 -11.51 3.73 -43.11
C LYS A 451 -11.58 3.61 -44.64
N MET A 452 -10.61 2.91 -45.26
CA MET A 452 -10.66 2.64 -46.71
C MET A 452 -11.91 1.86 -47.08
N GLU A 453 -12.25 0.80 -46.34
CA GLU A 453 -13.48 0.02 -46.57
C GLU A 453 -14.74 0.85 -46.51
N ARG A 454 -14.84 1.76 -45.47
CA ARG A 454 -15.96 2.69 -45.38
C ARG A 454 -16.02 3.66 -46.57
N MET A 455 -14.88 4.13 -47.03
CA MET A 455 -14.79 5.08 -48.17
C MET A 455 -15.17 4.35 -49.48
N ALA A 456 -14.77 3.10 -49.70
CA ALA A 456 -15.15 2.29 -50.85
C ALA A 456 -16.67 2.04 -50.84
N ARG A 457 -17.24 1.58 -49.71
CA ARG A 457 -18.70 1.40 -49.55
C ARG A 457 -19.49 2.68 -49.80
N ALA A 458 -19.00 3.83 -49.39
CA ALA A 458 -19.64 5.12 -49.67
C ALA A 458 -19.64 5.47 -51.17
N GLN A 459 -18.73 4.93 -51.95
CA GLN A 459 -18.66 5.03 -53.40
C GLN A 459 -19.47 3.91 -54.13
N GLY A 460 -20.20 3.05 -53.37
CA GLY A 460 -21.01 1.98 -53.95
C GLY A 460 -20.21 0.79 -54.42
N THR A 461 -18.95 0.64 -53.96
CA THR A 461 -18.05 -0.46 -54.37
C THR A 461 -17.45 -1.19 -53.16
N ASP A 462 -16.91 -2.37 -53.39
CA ASP A 462 -16.14 -3.12 -52.40
C ASP A 462 -14.64 -2.81 -52.59
N LEU A 463 -13.93 -2.57 -51.49
CA LEU A 463 -12.48 -2.29 -51.51
C LEU A 463 -11.71 -3.43 -52.25
N ALA A 464 -12.10 -4.69 -52.04
CA ALA A 464 -11.46 -5.84 -52.69
C ALA A 464 -11.64 -5.89 -54.21
N SER A 465 -12.65 -5.20 -54.73
CA SER A 465 -12.91 -5.15 -56.19
C SER A 465 -12.18 -4.01 -56.92
N LEU A 466 -11.55 -3.11 -56.15
CA LEU A 466 -10.84 -1.97 -56.74
C LEU A 466 -9.44 -2.36 -57.22
N PRO A 467 -8.96 -1.78 -58.31
CA PRO A 467 -7.56 -1.89 -58.75
C PRO A 467 -6.61 -1.34 -57.62
N LEU A 468 -5.40 -1.89 -57.57
CA LEU A 468 -4.40 -1.47 -56.55
C LEU A 468 -4.16 0.03 -56.49
N ALA A 469 -4.11 0.70 -57.64
CA ALA A 469 -3.92 2.16 -57.73
C ALA A 469 -5.06 2.96 -57.04
N GLU A 470 -6.29 2.44 -57.09
CA GLU A 470 -7.44 3.06 -56.42
C GLU A 470 -7.43 2.74 -54.92
N GLN A 471 -7.02 1.55 -54.54
CA GLN A 471 -6.80 1.16 -53.16
C GLN A 471 -5.71 2.06 -52.52
N ASP A 472 -4.58 2.29 -53.21
CA ASP A 472 -3.50 3.17 -52.77
C ASP A 472 -3.99 4.65 -52.62
N ALA A 473 -4.82 5.11 -53.53
CA ALA A 473 -5.41 6.44 -53.40
C ALA A 473 -6.32 6.57 -52.15
N LEU A 474 -7.10 5.54 -51.85
CA LEU A 474 -7.90 5.47 -50.64
C LEU A 474 -7.02 5.39 -49.36
N TRP A 475 -5.91 4.64 -49.44
CA TRP A 475 -4.93 4.55 -48.36
C TRP A 475 -4.30 5.91 -48.02
N GLU A 476 -3.85 6.66 -49.03
CA GLU A 476 -3.29 8.01 -48.82
C GLU A 476 -4.33 8.98 -48.22
N ARG A 477 -5.58 8.90 -48.67
CA ARG A 477 -6.68 9.67 -48.06
C ARG A 477 -6.97 9.22 -46.62
N ALA A 478 -6.87 7.93 -46.30
CA ALA A 478 -7.05 7.43 -44.97
C ALA A 478 -5.96 7.91 -44.00
N LYS A 479 -4.71 8.12 -44.47
CA LYS A 479 -3.58 8.68 -43.70
C LYS A 479 -3.80 10.16 -43.35
N THR A 480 -4.28 10.96 -44.30
CA THR A 480 -4.32 12.42 -44.16
C THR A 480 -5.52 12.96 -43.39
N GLY A 481 -6.47 12.10 -43.02
CA GLY A 481 -7.67 12.50 -42.25
C GLY A 481 -8.70 13.30 -43.08
N ARG A 482 -8.50 13.48 -44.39
CA ARG A 482 -9.40 14.20 -45.31
C ARG A 482 -10.34 13.27 -46.06
#